data_d0384ab12f6ee7ec71f9d55f0dce76d6
#
_entry.id   d0384ab12f6ee7ec71f9d55f0dce76d6
#
_cell.length_a   1.000
_cell.length_b   1.000
_cell.length_c   1.000
_cell.angle_alpha   90.00
_cell.angle_beta   90.00
_cell.angle_gamma   90.00
#
_symmetry.space_group_name_H-M   'P 1'
#
loop_
_entity.id
_entity.type
_entity.pdbx_description
1 polymer ?
#
loop_
_entity_poly.entity_id
_entity_poly.type
_entity_poly.pdbx_seq_one_letter_code
_entity_poly.pdbx_strand_id
1 'polypeptide(L)'
;LKIDHIAQTLHQDEMSSALLSYTTLFGTKKSPIFDIIDPSGITKSQIVENEEQTFRMTINGADNKNTIAGKFLENKKGSGIQHIAFSTNNLIELVKKLKNQGQEFLKISKNYYDDIEARFGLDFELSKELEKHNILYDEDDNGSFLQIYTHVFNDTFFFEFVERIDDYQGYGANNALFRIAAQKHFKQLN
;
A
#
# COMPACT_ATOMS: atom_id res chain seq x y z
N LEU A 1 12.14 -13.18 -0.35
CA LEU A 1 11.20 -12.22 0.26
C LEU A 1 11.72 -11.75 1.62
N LYS A 2 11.58 -10.46 1.90
CA LYS A 2 11.82 -9.84 3.20
C LYS A 2 10.61 -8.96 3.52
N ILE A 3 10.35 -8.67 4.79
CA ILE A 3 9.35 -7.64 5.15
C ILE A 3 9.92 -6.29 4.74
N ASP A 4 9.19 -5.54 3.91
CA ASP A 4 9.52 -4.17 3.52
C ASP A 4 8.96 -3.18 4.55
N HIS A 5 7.64 -3.24 4.77
CA HIS A 5 6.97 -2.40 5.77
C HIS A 5 5.70 -3.08 6.30
N ILE A 6 5.19 -2.55 7.39
CA ILE A 6 3.94 -2.98 8.02
C ILE A 6 3.00 -1.77 8.08
N ALA A 7 1.74 -1.95 7.69
CA ALA A 7 0.74 -0.91 7.82
C ALA A 7 -0.20 -1.19 8.99
N GLN A 8 -0.24 -0.28 9.93
CA GLN A 8 -1.17 -0.27 11.03
C GLN A 8 -2.27 0.76 10.78
N THR A 9 -3.52 0.34 10.96
CA THR A 9 -4.67 1.24 10.97
C THR A 9 -5.22 1.33 12.38
N LEU A 10 -5.49 2.55 12.82
CA LEU A 10 -5.95 2.87 14.17
C LEU A 10 -6.95 4.04 14.16
N HIS A 11 -7.62 4.27 15.28
CA HIS A 11 -8.46 5.44 15.42
C HIS A 11 -7.61 6.71 15.37
N GLN A 12 -8.13 7.77 14.76
CA GLN A 12 -7.40 9.03 14.54
C GLN A 12 -6.82 9.61 15.84
N ASP A 13 -7.55 9.51 16.95
CA ASP A 13 -7.15 10.00 18.28
C ASP A 13 -6.02 9.18 18.92
N GLU A 14 -5.83 7.92 18.51
CA GLU A 14 -4.73 7.05 18.97
C GLU A 14 -3.40 7.32 18.25
N MET A 15 -3.44 8.03 17.12
CA MET A 15 -2.29 8.16 16.21
C MET A 15 -1.07 8.78 16.88
N SER A 16 -1.27 9.84 17.68
CA SER A 16 -0.16 10.52 18.37
C SER A 16 0.52 9.64 19.42
N SER A 17 -0.24 8.84 20.15
CA SER A 17 0.29 7.90 21.16
C SER A 17 1.06 6.75 20.51
N ALA A 18 0.56 6.21 19.39
CA ALA A 18 1.23 5.18 18.64
C ALA A 18 2.57 5.69 18.08
N LEU A 19 2.56 6.86 17.43
CA LEU A 19 3.77 7.48 16.88
C LEU A 19 4.81 7.75 17.97
N LEU A 20 4.40 8.25 19.13
CA LEU A 20 5.30 8.47 20.28
C LEU A 20 5.92 7.13 20.73
N SER A 21 5.12 6.09 20.84
CA SER A 21 5.59 4.76 21.24
C SER A 21 6.64 4.22 20.27
N TYR A 22 6.38 4.26 18.96
CA TYR A 22 7.33 3.79 17.95
C TYR A 22 8.62 4.60 17.93
N THR A 23 8.53 5.94 18.03
CA THR A 23 9.73 6.78 18.05
C THR A 23 10.58 6.55 19.31
N THR A 24 9.94 6.29 20.45
CA THR A 24 10.64 6.05 21.71
C THR A 24 11.25 4.64 21.78
N LEU A 25 10.50 3.60 21.37
CA LEU A 25 10.94 2.22 21.51
C LEU A 25 11.96 1.80 20.45
N PHE A 26 11.81 2.29 19.22
CA PHE A 26 12.62 1.85 18.08
C PHE A 26 13.51 2.94 17.49
N GLY A 27 13.57 4.12 18.11
CA GLY A 27 14.40 5.23 17.64
C GLY A 27 14.01 5.73 16.23
N THR A 28 12.74 5.58 15.85
CA THR A 28 12.29 5.93 14.50
C THR A 28 12.15 7.42 14.29
N LYS A 29 12.35 7.86 13.05
CA LYS A 29 12.00 9.21 12.56
C LYS A 29 10.59 9.17 11.96
N LYS A 30 9.89 10.30 12.00
CA LYS A 30 8.55 10.47 11.42
C LYS A 30 8.60 11.25 10.13
N SER A 31 7.88 10.80 9.10
CA SER A 31 7.60 11.62 7.92
C SER A 31 6.63 12.77 8.26
N PRO A 32 6.46 13.77 7.39
CA PRO A 32 5.27 14.62 7.42
C PRO A 32 3.98 13.78 7.36
N ILE A 33 2.89 14.30 7.93
CA ILE A 33 1.56 13.71 7.78
C ILE A 33 1.07 13.98 6.35
N PHE A 34 0.46 12.99 5.72
CA PHE A 34 -0.18 13.13 4.42
C PHE A 34 -1.57 12.49 4.42
N ASP A 35 -2.40 12.94 3.49
CA ASP A 35 -3.78 12.51 3.36
C ASP A 35 -3.89 11.38 2.32
N ILE A 36 -4.48 10.26 2.72
CA ILE A 36 -4.93 9.21 1.80
C ILE A 36 -6.39 9.49 1.48
N ILE A 37 -6.67 9.77 0.21
CA ILE A 37 -8.01 10.08 -0.27
C ILE A 37 -8.78 8.78 -0.49
N ASP A 38 -9.92 8.66 0.17
CA ASP A 38 -10.93 7.63 -0.04
C ASP A 38 -12.21 8.31 -0.55
N PRO A 39 -12.97 7.76 -1.51
CA PRO A 39 -14.24 8.37 -1.95
C PRO A 39 -15.23 8.70 -0.83
N SER A 40 -15.09 8.09 0.34
CA SER A 40 -15.93 8.31 1.51
C SER A 40 -15.31 9.22 2.57
N GLY A 41 -14.12 9.76 2.35
CA GLY A 41 -13.43 10.65 3.30
C GLY A 41 -11.91 10.56 3.21
N ILE A 42 -11.22 11.04 4.24
CA ILE A 42 -9.78 11.11 4.30
C ILE A 42 -9.26 10.24 5.44
N THR A 43 -8.16 9.54 5.19
CA THR A 43 -7.38 8.84 6.22
C THR A 43 -6.04 9.57 6.37
N LYS A 44 -5.70 9.99 7.59
CA LYS A 44 -4.38 10.57 7.88
C LYS A 44 -3.34 9.47 7.88
N SER A 45 -2.21 9.67 7.21
CA SER A 45 -1.13 8.70 7.18
C SER A 45 0.19 9.34 7.56
N GLN A 46 1.02 8.61 8.27
CA GLN A 46 2.37 9.00 8.62
C GLN A 46 3.28 7.77 8.66
N ILE A 47 4.48 7.92 8.13
CA ILE A 47 5.47 6.86 8.12
C ILE A 47 6.38 7.03 9.33
N VAL A 48 6.77 5.91 9.96
CA VAL A 48 7.85 5.82 10.93
C VAL A 48 8.86 4.78 10.47
N GLU A 49 10.13 5.16 10.48
CA GLU A 49 11.22 4.28 10.07
C GLU A 49 12.50 4.59 10.85
N ASN A 50 13.35 3.58 11.09
CA ASN A 50 14.66 3.78 11.66
C ASN A 50 15.68 4.19 10.57
N GLU A 51 16.84 4.67 10.98
CA GLU A 51 17.86 5.20 10.06
C GLU A 51 18.36 4.15 9.06
N GLU A 52 18.48 2.90 9.50
CA GLU A 52 18.92 1.78 8.67
C GLU A 52 17.80 1.20 7.80
N GLN A 53 16.57 1.72 7.89
CA GLN A 53 15.39 1.27 7.15
C GLN A 53 15.06 -0.23 7.31
N THR A 54 15.54 -0.82 8.40
CA THR A 54 15.23 -2.21 8.77
C THR A 54 13.89 -2.36 9.50
N PHE A 55 13.34 -1.23 9.96
CA PHE A 55 12.02 -1.13 10.56
C PHE A 55 11.26 0.02 9.91
N ARG A 56 10.17 -0.30 9.22
CA ARG A 56 9.31 0.65 8.52
C ARG A 56 7.84 0.34 8.80
N MET A 57 7.11 1.35 9.21
CA MET A 57 5.66 1.26 9.40
C MET A 57 4.94 2.46 8.81
N THR A 58 3.78 2.19 8.20
CA THR A 58 2.79 3.23 7.88
C THR A 58 1.69 3.22 8.93
N ILE A 59 1.45 4.36 9.55
CA ILE A 59 0.43 4.56 10.59
C ILE A 59 -0.72 5.33 9.99
N ASN A 60 -1.88 4.68 9.90
CA ASN A 60 -3.08 5.20 9.24
C ASN A 60 -4.16 5.50 10.28
N GLY A 61 -4.43 6.78 10.53
CA GLY A 61 -5.47 7.23 11.46
C GLY A 61 -6.80 7.47 10.72
N ALA A 62 -7.84 6.77 11.10
CA ALA A 62 -9.18 6.90 10.54
C ALA A 62 -10.18 7.42 11.57
N ASP A 63 -10.99 8.41 11.16
CA ASP A 63 -12.10 8.95 11.94
C ASP A 63 -13.47 8.70 11.29
N ASN A 64 -13.48 8.39 10.01
CA ASN A 64 -14.70 8.15 9.24
C ASN A 64 -14.87 6.65 8.93
N LYS A 65 -15.90 6.03 9.54
CA LYS A 65 -16.22 4.58 9.38
C LYS A 65 -16.65 4.17 7.96
N ASN A 66 -16.95 5.11 7.08
CA ASN A 66 -17.29 4.79 5.68
C ASN A 66 -16.06 4.64 4.78
N THR A 67 -14.88 5.07 5.23
CA THR A 67 -13.62 4.82 4.54
C THR A 67 -13.22 3.34 4.65
N ILE A 68 -12.33 2.88 3.78
CA ILE A 68 -11.77 1.50 3.89
C ILE A 68 -11.05 1.33 5.24
N ALA A 69 -10.31 2.34 5.69
CA ALA A 69 -9.63 2.32 6.98
C ALA A 69 -10.63 2.25 8.15
N GLY A 70 -11.72 3.03 8.10
CA GLY A 70 -12.77 2.98 9.12
C GLY A 70 -13.50 1.64 9.16
N LYS A 71 -13.81 1.04 8.00
CA LYS A 71 -14.40 -0.30 7.92
C LYS A 71 -13.46 -1.39 8.45
N PHE A 72 -12.15 -1.23 8.23
CA PHE A 72 -11.17 -2.11 8.85
C PHE A 72 -11.27 -2.08 10.38
N LEU A 73 -11.32 -0.89 10.99
CA LEU A 73 -11.45 -0.74 12.45
C LEU A 73 -12.75 -1.38 12.98
N GLU A 74 -13.84 -1.21 12.27
CA GLU A 74 -15.14 -1.80 12.62
C GLU A 74 -15.09 -3.33 12.55
N ASN A 75 -14.60 -3.90 11.46
CA ASN A 75 -14.51 -5.35 11.26
C ASN A 75 -13.48 -6.00 12.19
N LYS A 76 -12.35 -5.33 12.43
CA LYS A 76 -11.30 -5.78 13.35
C LYS A 76 -11.70 -5.62 14.82
N LYS A 77 -12.72 -4.78 15.11
CA LYS A 77 -13.13 -4.36 16.46
C LYS A 77 -12.03 -3.60 17.20
N GLY A 78 -11.37 -2.69 16.51
CA GLY A 78 -10.30 -1.85 17.02
C GLY A 78 -9.09 -1.75 16.10
N SER A 79 -8.05 -1.13 16.62
CA SER A 79 -6.79 -0.88 15.93
C SER A 79 -6.00 -2.16 15.67
N GLY A 80 -5.22 -2.20 14.58
CA GLY A 80 -4.42 -3.37 14.25
C GLY A 80 -3.66 -3.26 12.95
N ILE A 81 -2.88 -4.30 12.65
CA ILE A 81 -2.14 -4.42 11.39
C ILE A 81 -3.13 -4.70 10.27
N GLN A 82 -3.13 -3.85 9.25
CA GLN A 82 -3.98 -3.94 8.07
C GLN A 82 -3.29 -4.74 6.96
N HIS A 83 -2.00 -4.49 6.70
CA HIS A 83 -1.25 -5.28 5.75
C HIS A 83 0.24 -5.40 6.12
N ILE A 84 0.87 -6.37 5.51
CA ILE A 84 2.32 -6.56 5.54
C ILE A 84 2.80 -6.56 4.10
N ALA A 85 3.78 -5.70 3.80
CA ALA A 85 4.44 -5.64 2.50
C ALA A 85 5.73 -6.46 2.52
N PHE A 86 5.92 -7.30 1.49
CA PHE A 86 7.13 -8.08 1.28
C PHE A 86 7.89 -7.57 0.06
N SER A 87 9.18 -7.30 0.23
CA SER A 87 10.05 -6.93 -0.88
C SER A 87 10.62 -8.13 -1.61
N THR A 88 10.80 -7.95 -2.92
CA THR A 88 11.47 -8.87 -3.84
C THR A 88 12.35 -8.06 -4.80
N ASN A 89 13.31 -8.73 -5.44
CA ASN A 89 14.17 -8.12 -6.47
C ASN A 89 13.62 -8.28 -7.90
N ASN A 90 12.49 -8.96 -8.06
CA ASN A 90 11.79 -9.09 -9.34
C ASN A 90 10.32 -9.40 -9.08
N LEU A 91 9.51 -8.36 -9.06
CA LEU A 91 8.08 -8.48 -8.73
C LEU A 91 7.30 -9.16 -9.85
N ILE A 92 7.61 -8.87 -11.10
CA ILE A 92 6.91 -9.45 -12.26
C ILE A 92 7.04 -10.98 -12.25
N GLU A 93 8.25 -11.49 -12.07
CA GLU A 93 8.48 -12.93 -12.01
C GLU A 93 7.85 -13.60 -10.77
N LEU A 94 7.90 -12.92 -9.62
CA LEU A 94 7.21 -13.38 -8.42
C LEU A 94 5.70 -13.50 -8.65
N VAL A 95 5.09 -12.49 -9.27
CA VAL A 95 3.64 -12.48 -9.56
C VAL A 95 3.27 -13.59 -10.54
N LYS A 96 4.05 -13.81 -11.59
CA LYS A 96 3.86 -14.93 -12.52
C LYS A 96 3.88 -16.28 -11.79
N LYS A 97 4.86 -16.47 -10.93
CA LYS A 97 4.98 -17.69 -10.11
C LYS A 97 3.79 -17.89 -9.19
N LEU A 98 3.39 -16.85 -8.45
CA LEU A 98 2.26 -16.93 -7.51
C LEU A 98 0.93 -17.17 -8.24
N LYS A 99 0.70 -16.53 -9.38
CA LYS A 99 -0.50 -16.79 -10.23
C LYS A 99 -0.54 -18.25 -10.71
N ASN A 100 0.59 -18.82 -11.11
CA ASN A 100 0.67 -20.24 -11.49
C ASN A 100 0.38 -21.20 -10.33
N GLN A 101 0.53 -20.74 -9.08
CA GLN A 101 0.16 -21.47 -7.86
C GLN A 101 -1.29 -21.22 -7.40
N GLY A 102 -2.07 -20.46 -8.17
CA GLY A 102 -3.47 -20.16 -7.88
C GLY A 102 -3.70 -18.90 -7.03
N GLN A 103 -2.66 -18.09 -6.77
CA GLN A 103 -2.84 -16.82 -6.07
C GLN A 103 -3.52 -15.80 -6.97
N GLU A 104 -4.63 -15.27 -6.52
CA GLU A 104 -5.33 -14.15 -7.13
C GLU A 104 -4.88 -12.82 -6.50
N PHE A 105 -4.83 -11.78 -7.34
CA PHE A 105 -4.46 -10.44 -6.93
C PHE A 105 -5.59 -9.44 -7.22
N LEU A 106 -5.59 -8.34 -6.49
CA LEU A 106 -6.53 -7.26 -6.68
C LEU A 106 -6.43 -6.72 -8.11
N LYS A 107 -7.57 -6.71 -8.81
CA LYS A 107 -7.64 -6.25 -10.20
C LYS A 107 -7.65 -4.73 -10.26
N ILE A 108 -6.70 -4.17 -11.00
CA ILE A 108 -6.59 -2.72 -11.24
C ILE A 108 -7.25 -2.37 -12.59
N SER A 109 -7.94 -1.24 -12.64
CA SER A 109 -8.63 -0.80 -13.86
C SER A 109 -7.63 -0.39 -14.95
N LYS A 110 -8.02 -0.59 -16.22
CA LYS A 110 -7.18 -0.17 -17.37
C LYS A 110 -6.82 1.30 -17.35
N ASN A 111 -7.75 2.18 -16.95
CA ASN A 111 -7.51 3.62 -16.90
C ASN A 111 -6.32 4.02 -16.03
N TYR A 112 -5.97 3.20 -15.03
CA TYR A 112 -4.78 3.42 -14.23
C TYR A 112 -3.50 3.34 -15.08
N TYR A 113 -3.41 2.35 -15.97
CA TYR A 113 -2.23 2.14 -16.83
C TYR A 113 -2.12 3.21 -17.90
N ASP A 114 -3.24 3.65 -18.46
CA ASP A 114 -3.28 4.79 -19.38
C ASP A 114 -2.82 6.10 -18.66
N ASP A 115 -3.16 6.28 -17.38
CA ASP A 115 -2.74 7.43 -16.56
C ASP A 115 -1.23 7.41 -16.24
N ILE A 116 -0.68 6.28 -15.78
CA ILE A 116 0.75 6.21 -15.44
C ILE A 116 1.65 6.30 -16.69
N GLU A 117 1.22 5.75 -17.82
CA GLU A 117 1.91 5.91 -19.09
C GLU A 117 2.01 7.39 -19.49
N ALA A 118 0.90 8.13 -19.38
CA ALA A 118 0.88 9.56 -19.68
C ALA A 118 1.67 10.41 -18.66
N ARG A 119 1.61 10.05 -17.37
CA ARG A 119 2.21 10.82 -16.26
C ARG A 119 3.72 10.65 -16.19
N PHE A 120 4.20 9.41 -16.32
CA PHE A 120 5.60 9.06 -16.17
C PHE A 120 6.33 8.85 -17.50
N GLY A 121 5.61 8.86 -18.63
CA GLY A 121 6.21 8.57 -19.94
C GLY A 121 6.74 7.15 -20.05
N LEU A 122 6.07 6.19 -19.39
CA LEU A 122 6.50 4.80 -19.39
C LEU A 122 6.55 4.22 -20.79
N ASP A 123 7.54 3.35 -21.00
CA ASP A 123 7.59 2.53 -22.21
C ASP A 123 6.31 1.68 -22.33
N PHE A 124 5.78 1.61 -23.56
CA PHE A 124 4.52 0.93 -23.85
C PHE A 124 4.55 -0.56 -23.47
N GLU A 125 5.65 -1.26 -23.73
CA GLU A 125 5.79 -2.68 -23.42
C GLU A 125 5.80 -2.91 -21.91
N LEU A 126 6.49 -2.03 -21.16
CA LEU A 126 6.48 -2.07 -19.70
C LEU A 126 5.05 -1.82 -19.16
N SER A 127 4.37 -0.78 -19.62
CA SER A 127 2.99 -0.46 -19.24
C SER A 127 2.05 -1.65 -19.47
N LYS A 128 2.17 -2.32 -20.61
CA LYS A 128 1.38 -3.51 -20.95
C LYS A 128 1.69 -4.72 -20.06
N GLU A 129 2.94 -4.95 -19.72
CA GLU A 129 3.32 -6.03 -18.80
C GLU A 129 2.80 -5.77 -17.38
N LEU A 130 2.84 -4.52 -16.89
CA LEU A 130 2.26 -4.11 -15.62
C LEU A 130 0.74 -4.29 -15.60
N GLU A 131 0.02 -3.87 -16.66
CA GLU A 131 -1.42 -4.05 -16.82
C GLU A 131 -1.81 -5.52 -16.76
N LYS A 132 -1.16 -6.37 -17.53
CA LYS A 132 -1.38 -7.82 -17.58
C LYS A 132 -1.29 -8.50 -16.22
N HIS A 133 -0.44 -7.97 -15.36
CA HIS A 133 -0.17 -8.54 -14.06
C HIS A 133 -0.86 -7.82 -12.89
N ASN A 134 -1.55 -6.70 -13.11
CA ASN A 134 -2.16 -5.81 -12.12
C ASN A 134 -1.13 -5.19 -11.15
N ILE A 135 0.06 -4.90 -11.66
CA ILE A 135 1.14 -4.27 -10.90
C ILE A 135 0.98 -2.76 -11.01
N LEU A 136 1.03 -2.07 -9.87
CA LEU A 136 1.04 -0.61 -9.80
C LEU A 136 2.47 -0.10 -9.83
N TYR A 137 2.65 1.12 -10.33
CA TYR A 137 3.91 1.80 -10.51
C TYR A 137 3.90 3.16 -9.84
N ASP A 138 5.02 3.55 -9.24
CA ASP A 138 5.29 4.90 -8.77
C ASP A 138 6.77 5.21 -9.02
N GLU A 139 7.13 6.50 -9.10
CA GLU A 139 8.53 6.92 -9.22
C GLU A 139 8.74 8.28 -8.55
N ASP A 140 9.98 8.52 -8.15
CA ASP A 140 10.51 9.81 -7.71
C ASP A 140 11.84 10.11 -8.42
N ASP A 141 12.50 11.19 -8.07
CA ASP A 141 13.78 11.59 -8.68
C ASP A 141 14.92 10.57 -8.45
N ASN A 142 14.75 9.60 -7.56
CA ASN A 142 15.80 8.67 -7.13
C ASN A 142 15.57 7.24 -7.63
N GLY A 143 14.35 6.90 -8.05
CA GLY A 143 14.06 5.54 -8.50
C GLY A 143 12.58 5.26 -8.71
N SER A 144 12.25 3.99 -8.87
CA SER A 144 10.87 3.56 -9.11
C SER A 144 10.42 2.45 -8.15
N PHE A 145 9.12 2.24 -8.09
CA PHE A 145 8.46 1.34 -7.16
C PHE A 145 7.34 0.57 -7.85
N LEU A 146 7.44 -0.74 -7.77
CA LEU A 146 6.39 -1.64 -8.20
C LEU A 146 5.67 -2.21 -6.99
N GLN A 147 4.34 -2.33 -7.06
CA GLN A 147 3.54 -2.88 -5.96
C GLN A 147 2.30 -3.63 -6.47
N ILE A 148 1.91 -4.67 -5.74
CA ILE A 148 0.70 -5.45 -6.02
C ILE A 148 0.08 -5.93 -4.70
N TYR A 149 -1.24 -6.11 -4.71
CA TYR A 149 -2.00 -6.45 -3.52
C TYR A 149 -2.79 -7.75 -3.69
N THR A 150 -2.85 -8.56 -2.64
CA THR A 150 -3.81 -9.67 -2.57
C THR A 150 -5.22 -9.12 -2.31
N HIS A 151 -6.23 -9.97 -2.49
CA HIS A 151 -7.54 -9.70 -1.92
C HIS A 151 -7.47 -9.67 -0.39
N VAL A 152 -8.46 -9.03 0.21
CA VAL A 152 -8.56 -8.89 1.67
C VAL A 152 -9.02 -10.21 2.29
N PHE A 153 -8.28 -10.72 3.28
CA PHE A 153 -8.65 -11.89 4.07
C PHE A 153 -9.56 -11.49 5.24
N ASN A 154 -10.66 -12.18 5.40
CA ASN A 154 -11.64 -11.97 6.48
C ASN A 154 -12.00 -10.47 6.70
N ASP A 155 -12.15 -9.72 5.60
CA ASP A 155 -12.50 -8.29 5.59
C ASP A 155 -11.55 -7.35 6.37
N THR A 156 -10.37 -7.83 6.76
CA THR A 156 -9.46 -7.02 7.59
C THR A 156 -8.03 -6.96 7.09
N PHE A 157 -7.43 -8.05 6.65
CA PHE A 157 -6.00 -8.14 6.40
C PHE A 157 -5.70 -8.47 4.94
N PHE A 158 -4.58 -7.98 4.41
CA PHE A 158 -4.08 -8.36 3.08
C PHE A 158 -2.55 -8.33 3.03
N PHE A 159 -1.98 -8.94 2.01
CA PHE A 159 -0.56 -8.83 1.70
C PHE A 159 -0.32 -7.88 0.54
N GLU A 160 0.81 -7.22 0.61
CA GLU A 160 1.40 -6.44 -0.45
C GLU A 160 2.73 -7.07 -0.86
N PHE A 161 3.08 -7.03 -2.14
CA PHE A 161 4.41 -7.37 -2.62
C PHE A 161 4.96 -6.18 -3.38
N VAL A 162 6.24 -5.87 -3.13
CA VAL A 162 6.87 -4.66 -3.66
C VAL A 162 8.25 -4.94 -4.24
N GLU A 163 8.65 -4.13 -5.19
CA GLU A 163 10.02 -4.03 -5.67
C GLU A 163 10.43 -2.56 -5.65
N ARG A 164 11.55 -2.28 -4.99
CA ARG A 164 12.21 -0.97 -5.00
C ARG A 164 13.34 -1.03 -6.00
N ILE A 165 13.33 -0.13 -6.96
CA ILE A 165 14.33 -0.04 -8.02
C ILE A 165 15.12 1.24 -7.76
N ASP A 166 16.44 1.13 -7.81
CA ASP A 166 17.37 2.18 -7.43
C ASP A 166 17.12 2.67 -5.99
N ASP A 167 17.21 3.96 -5.73
CA ASP A 167 17.10 4.55 -4.39
C ASP A 167 15.69 5.08 -4.07
N TYR A 168 14.62 4.49 -4.63
CA TYR A 168 13.26 4.88 -4.30
C TYR A 168 12.95 4.70 -2.81
N GLN A 169 12.57 5.80 -2.13
CA GLN A 169 12.31 5.81 -0.69
C GLN A 169 10.82 5.94 -0.33
N GLY A 170 9.95 6.20 -1.31
CA GLY A 170 8.52 6.33 -1.11
C GLY A 170 7.83 5.00 -0.72
N TYR A 171 6.51 5.06 -0.58
CA TYR A 171 5.64 3.91 -0.25
C TYR A 171 4.49 3.77 -1.24
N GLY A 172 4.63 4.32 -2.45
CA GLY A 172 3.59 4.28 -3.45
C GLY A 172 2.29 4.94 -3.00
N ALA A 173 2.37 6.02 -2.21
CA ALA A 173 1.21 6.69 -1.62
C ALA A 173 0.19 7.15 -2.67
N ASN A 174 0.68 7.57 -3.85
CA ASN A 174 -0.15 7.97 -4.99
C ASN A 174 -1.04 6.83 -5.50
N ASN A 175 -0.62 5.59 -5.33
CA ASN A 175 -1.36 4.40 -5.74
C ASN A 175 -2.47 3.98 -4.75
N ALA A 176 -2.48 4.54 -3.53
CA ALA A 176 -3.48 4.21 -2.51
C ALA A 176 -4.91 4.44 -2.99
N LEU A 177 -5.15 5.53 -3.74
CA LEU A 177 -6.45 5.84 -4.32
C LEU A 177 -6.95 4.73 -5.25
N PHE A 178 -6.10 4.25 -6.14
CA PHE A 178 -6.43 3.20 -7.11
C PHE A 178 -6.67 1.86 -6.43
N ARG A 179 -5.84 1.51 -5.44
CA ARG A 179 -6.04 0.33 -4.58
C ARG A 179 -7.38 0.39 -3.85
N ILE A 180 -7.72 1.52 -3.23
CA ILE A 180 -8.98 1.73 -2.50
C ILE A 180 -10.16 1.59 -3.45
N ALA A 181 -10.12 2.19 -4.64
CA ALA A 181 -11.16 2.07 -5.65
C ALA A 181 -11.35 0.61 -6.08
N ALA A 182 -10.27 -0.11 -6.35
CA ALA A 182 -10.29 -1.52 -6.72
C ALA A 182 -10.87 -2.41 -5.61
N GLN A 183 -10.49 -2.19 -4.34
CA GLN A 183 -11.03 -2.92 -3.18
C GLN A 183 -12.54 -2.68 -3.00
N LYS A 184 -13.02 -1.45 -3.19
CA LYS A 184 -14.46 -1.14 -3.13
C LYS A 184 -15.23 -1.81 -4.26
N HIS A 185 -14.69 -1.78 -5.47
CA HIS A 185 -15.33 -2.42 -6.63
C HIS A 185 -15.45 -3.94 -6.44
N PHE A 186 -14.40 -4.59 -5.97
CA PHE A 186 -14.42 -6.03 -5.67
C PHE A 186 -15.49 -6.41 -4.64
N LYS A 187 -15.65 -5.61 -3.57
CA LYS A 187 -16.70 -5.85 -2.55
C LYS A 187 -18.13 -5.62 -3.05
N GLN A 188 -18.32 -4.87 -4.11
CA GLN A 188 -19.66 -4.66 -4.71
C GLN A 188 -20.07 -5.82 -5.62
N LEU A 189 -19.12 -6.61 -6.10
CA LEU A 189 -19.35 -7.72 -7.02
C LEU A 189 -19.53 -9.08 -6.31
N ASN A 190 -19.17 -9.17 -5.04
CA ASN A 190 -19.23 -10.36 -4.17
C ASN A 190 -20.05 -10.07 -2.90
#